data_8e9e65ac6c7b54e288435dce7f56d709
#
_entry.id   8e9e65ac6c7b54e288435dce7f56d709
#
_cell.length_a   1.000
_cell.length_b   1.000
_cell.length_c   1.000
_cell.angle_alpha   90.00
_cell.angle_beta   90.00
_cell.angle_gamma   90.00
#
_symmetry.space_group_name_H-M   'P 1'
#
loop_
_entity.id
_entity.type
_entity.pdbx_description
1 polymer ?
#
loop_
_entity_poly.entity_id
_entity_poly.type
_entity_poly.pdbx_seq_one_letter_code
_entity_poly.pdbx_strand_id
1 'polypeptide(L)'
;KIKYLNYVARTTKRYGLSEKQNQPVRIIVIYTGSIRRGTTRADVDMGCLQFTVEEVFLSDLDAQEIETRFQRKIHSGEILSDEEQMQFITLPLVHKTKEEMQDCIVRCFEMAKKIDSPEIQRFLLSGLIVFTDKVIRREDSERIKRWIEMTKVGRLFEEEKQKAVQEAIKKEKADKKKALQRASADKERALQKAAAERKQELLDEKISIARKFLMDGIPVDSILKCIDGLDLSLIHI
;
A
#
# COMPACT_ATOMS: atom_id res chain seq x y z
N LYS A 1 -5.94 15.22 -14.61
CA LYS A 1 -5.45 16.18 -13.60
C LYS A 1 -6.00 15.87 -12.20
N ILE A 2 -7.29 15.61 -12.00
CA ILE A 2 -7.90 15.17 -10.73
C ILE A 2 -7.19 13.92 -10.16
N LYS A 3 -6.71 13.03 -11.04
CA LYS A 3 -5.95 11.84 -10.65
C LYS A 3 -4.67 12.17 -9.86
N TYR A 4 -3.97 13.25 -10.19
CA TYR A 4 -2.75 13.67 -9.49
C TYR A 4 -3.04 14.15 -8.07
N LEU A 5 -4.14 14.86 -7.86
CA LEU A 5 -4.59 15.26 -6.52
C LEU A 5 -4.86 14.06 -5.62
N ASN A 6 -5.51 13.03 -6.14
CA ASN A 6 -5.73 11.81 -5.41
C ASN A 6 -4.42 11.11 -5.02
N TYR A 7 -3.39 11.15 -5.87
CA TYR A 7 -2.06 10.63 -5.52
C TYR A 7 -1.42 11.45 -4.41
N VAL A 8 -1.44 12.78 -4.50
CA VAL A 8 -0.91 13.66 -3.43
C VAL A 8 -1.60 13.38 -2.12
N ALA A 9 -2.94 13.40 -2.09
CA ALA A 9 -3.73 13.17 -0.88
C ALA A 9 -3.43 11.78 -0.25
N ARG A 10 -3.33 10.74 -1.06
CA ARG A 10 -2.98 9.39 -0.58
C ARG A 10 -1.55 9.32 -0.05
N THR A 11 -0.59 9.95 -0.72
CA THR A 11 0.81 10.00 -0.30
C THR A 11 0.93 10.74 1.02
N THR A 12 0.33 11.91 1.14
CA THR A 12 0.30 12.72 2.36
C THR A 12 -0.28 11.92 3.53
N LYS A 13 -1.41 11.24 3.31
CA LYS A 13 -2.04 10.39 4.33
C LYS A 13 -1.17 9.20 4.73
N ARG A 14 -0.49 8.57 3.76
CA ARG A 14 0.31 7.36 3.99
C ARG A 14 1.60 7.64 4.76
N TYR A 15 2.25 8.73 4.45
CA TYR A 15 3.56 9.08 5.02
C TYR A 15 3.47 10.08 6.17
N GLY A 16 2.25 10.41 6.63
CA GLY A 16 2.04 11.24 7.82
C GLY A 16 2.72 12.59 7.72
N LEU A 17 2.65 13.24 6.54
CA LEU A 17 3.15 14.59 6.36
C LEU A 17 2.37 15.51 7.30
N SER A 18 2.80 15.55 8.57
CA SER A 18 2.25 16.46 9.57
C SER A 18 2.74 17.86 9.29
N GLU A 19 1.99 18.86 9.74
CA GLU A 19 2.36 20.28 9.64
C GLU A 19 3.76 20.61 10.17
N LYS A 20 4.36 19.71 10.97
CA LYS A 20 5.72 19.86 11.54
C LYS A 20 6.85 19.40 10.60
N GLN A 21 6.55 18.62 9.56
CA GLN A 21 7.53 18.18 8.55
C GLN A 21 7.09 18.71 7.18
N ASN A 22 7.40 19.96 6.91
CA ASN A 22 7.11 20.65 5.65
C ASN A 22 7.99 20.09 4.51
N GLN A 23 7.83 18.81 4.17
CA GLN A 23 8.48 18.26 2.98
C GLN A 23 7.58 18.53 1.77
N PRO A 24 8.07 19.28 0.77
CA PRO A 24 7.30 19.57 -0.43
C PRO A 24 7.04 18.27 -1.22
N VAL A 25 5.78 18.04 -1.59
CA VAL A 25 5.42 16.96 -2.52
C VAL A 25 5.61 17.47 -3.94
N ARG A 26 6.53 16.86 -4.69
CA ARG A 26 6.75 17.13 -6.11
C ARG A 26 5.99 16.11 -6.96
N ILE A 27 5.34 16.57 -8.01
CA ILE A 27 4.69 15.72 -9.00
C ILE A 27 5.52 15.79 -10.27
N ILE A 28 6.12 14.67 -10.67
CA ILE A 28 6.87 14.52 -11.92
C ILE A 28 6.01 13.69 -12.88
N VAL A 29 5.71 14.23 -14.03
CA VAL A 29 4.97 13.55 -15.11
C VAL A 29 5.92 13.25 -16.24
N ILE A 30 6.15 11.97 -16.49
CA ILE A 30 6.99 11.50 -17.58
C ILE A 30 6.10 11.15 -18.79
N TYR A 31 6.30 11.87 -19.88
CA TYR A 31 5.60 11.65 -21.15
C TYR A 31 6.42 10.76 -22.08
N THR A 32 5.75 9.79 -22.70
CA THR A 32 6.37 8.90 -23.70
C THR A 32 6.73 9.66 -24.98
N GLY A 33 7.58 9.09 -25.82
CA GLY A 33 8.04 9.68 -27.06
C GLY A 33 6.95 10.10 -28.05
N SER A 34 5.74 9.55 -27.91
CA SER A 34 4.56 9.93 -28.70
C SER A 34 4.00 11.32 -28.32
N ILE A 35 4.35 11.85 -27.16
CA ILE A 35 3.85 13.16 -26.65
C ILE A 35 4.96 14.20 -26.84
N ARG A 36 4.64 15.27 -27.57
CA ARG A 36 5.58 16.36 -27.84
C ARG A 36 5.48 17.45 -26.78
N ARG A 37 6.63 18.06 -26.46
CA ARG A 37 6.69 19.27 -25.63
C ARG A 37 5.79 20.37 -26.22
N GLY A 38 5.08 21.10 -25.35
CA GLY A 38 4.13 22.16 -25.75
C GLY A 38 2.72 21.69 -26.08
N THR A 39 2.46 20.36 -26.13
CA THR A 39 1.08 19.83 -26.29
C THR A 39 0.37 19.57 -24.95
N THR A 40 1.09 19.74 -23.87
CA THR A 40 0.63 19.54 -22.49
C THR A 40 0.64 20.86 -21.72
N ARG A 41 0.05 20.89 -20.55
CA ARG A 41 0.09 22.03 -19.62
C ARG A 41 0.58 21.54 -18.26
N ALA A 42 1.69 22.11 -17.78
CA ALA A 42 2.23 21.83 -16.46
C ALA A 42 1.29 22.33 -15.35
N ASP A 43 0.72 23.53 -15.56
CA ASP A 43 -0.10 24.18 -14.55
C ASP A 43 -1.52 23.63 -14.50
N VAL A 44 -2.01 23.49 -13.29
CA VAL A 44 -3.38 23.13 -12.99
C VAL A 44 -3.96 24.20 -12.07
N ASP A 45 -4.91 24.97 -12.62
CA ASP A 45 -5.70 25.93 -11.89
C ASP A 45 -7.14 25.43 -11.80
N MET A 46 -7.65 25.33 -10.60
CA MET A 46 -9.02 24.94 -10.28
C MET A 46 -9.72 26.00 -9.44
N GLY A 47 -9.20 27.24 -9.43
CA GLY A 47 -9.69 28.33 -8.62
C GLY A 47 -9.25 28.25 -7.16
N CYS A 48 -9.82 27.33 -6.39
CA CYS A 48 -9.45 27.12 -4.98
C CYS A 48 -8.14 26.35 -4.77
N LEU A 49 -7.57 25.78 -5.84
CA LEU A 49 -6.36 24.97 -5.80
C LEU A 49 -5.54 25.19 -7.06
N GLN A 50 -4.29 25.57 -6.87
CA GLN A 50 -3.30 25.68 -7.94
C GLN A 50 -2.11 24.82 -7.64
N PHE A 51 -1.60 24.10 -8.63
CA PHE A 51 -0.35 23.35 -8.53
C PHE A 51 0.31 23.20 -9.90
N THR A 52 1.62 23.06 -9.89
CA THR A 52 2.43 22.84 -11.09
C THR A 52 3.06 21.46 -11.03
N VAL A 53 3.05 20.73 -12.14
CA VAL A 53 3.76 19.46 -12.31
C VAL A 53 5.07 19.68 -13.04
N GLU A 54 6.09 18.93 -12.70
CA GLU A 54 7.33 18.87 -13.47
C GLU A 54 7.12 17.92 -14.65
N GLU A 55 7.35 18.41 -15.86
CA GLU A 55 7.15 17.62 -17.07
C GLU A 55 8.49 17.14 -17.63
N VAL A 56 8.62 15.84 -17.82
CA VAL A 56 9.76 15.19 -18.49
C VAL A 56 9.26 14.55 -19.78
N PHE A 57 9.90 14.87 -20.88
CA PHE A 57 9.52 14.38 -22.20
C PHE A 57 10.58 13.41 -22.71
N LEU A 58 10.21 12.15 -22.85
CA LEU A 58 11.10 11.14 -23.42
C LEU A 58 11.35 11.38 -24.92
N SER A 59 10.46 12.14 -25.59
CA SER A 59 10.65 12.57 -26.97
C SER A 59 11.86 13.49 -27.21
N ASP A 60 12.43 14.06 -26.14
CA ASP A 60 13.61 14.91 -26.20
C ASP A 60 14.92 14.08 -26.24
N LEU A 61 14.83 12.77 -26.00
CA LEU A 61 15.97 11.87 -25.99
C LEU A 61 16.21 11.24 -27.37
N ASP A 62 17.47 11.00 -27.71
CA ASP A 62 17.85 10.24 -28.89
C ASP A 62 17.89 8.75 -28.58
N ALA A 63 16.85 8.04 -29.03
CA ALA A 63 16.72 6.60 -28.81
C ALA A 63 17.87 5.80 -29.45
N GLN A 64 18.34 6.21 -30.62
CA GLN A 64 19.39 5.51 -31.36
C GLN A 64 20.76 5.65 -30.69
N GLU A 65 21.06 6.83 -30.18
CA GLU A 65 22.29 7.09 -29.41
C GLU A 65 22.32 6.25 -28.14
N ILE A 66 21.20 6.26 -27.39
CA ILE A 66 21.06 5.50 -26.14
C ILE A 66 21.19 4.01 -26.40
N GLU A 67 20.52 3.47 -27.43
CA GLU A 67 20.57 2.05 -27.76
C GLU A 67 21.99 1.64 -28.16
N THR A 68 22.67 2.43 -29.01
CA THR A 68 24.06 2.16 -29.43
C THR A 68 25.02 2.14 -28.24
N ARG A 69 24.82 3.05 -27.28
CA ARG A 69 25.61 3.10 -26.04
C ARG A 69 25.43 1.82 -25.20
N PHE A 70 24.20 1.35 -25.04
CA PHE A 70 23.94 0.13 -24.31
C PHE A 70 24.49 -1.11 -25.03
N GLN A 71 24.32 -1.21 -26.33
CA GLN A 71 24.92 -2.30 -27.13
C GLN A 71 26.43 -2.40 -26.89
N ARG A 72 27.13 -1.26 -26.92
CA ARG A 72 28.57 -1.21 -26.68
C ARG A 72 28.93 -1.65 -25.27
N LYS A 73 28.29 -1.09 -24.26
CA LYS A 73 28.55 -1.41 -22.84
C LYS A 73 28.31 -2.88 -22.51
N ILE A 74 27.19 -3.41 -22.97
CA ILE A 74 26.86 -4.82 -22.77
C ILE A 74 27.84 -5.74 -23.51
N HIS A 75 28.26 -5.35 -24.71
CA HIS A 75 29.25 -6.13 -25.45
C HIS A 75 30.64 -6.12 -24.80
N SER A 76 31.04 -5.02 -24.17
CA SER A 76 32.28 -4.93 -23.40
C SER A 76 32.23 -5.54 -22.02
N GLY A 77 31.06 -6.03 -21.57
CA GLY A 77 30.87 -6.58 -20.20
C GLY A 77 30.88 -5.52 -19.12
N GLU A 78 30.67 -4.24 -19.46
CA GLU A 78 30.57 -3.16 -18.49
C GLU A 78 29.30 -3.25 -17.66
N ILE A 79 29.42 -2.98 -16.35
CA ILE A 79 28.28 -2.95 -15.44
C ILE A 79 27.51 -1.64 -15.67
N LEU A 80 26.20 -1.77 -15.85
CA LEU A 80 25.31 -0.61 -15.96
C LEU A 80 25.07 0.02 -14.58
N SER A 81 25.24 1.34 -14.49
CA SER A 81 24.85 2.09 -13.28
C SER A 81 23.32 2.05 -13.06
N ASP A 82 22.84 2.41 -11.86
CA ASP A 82 21.40 2.44 -11.56
C ASP A 82 20.64 3.37 -12.50
N GLU A 83 21.22 4.51 -12.86
CA GLU A 83 20.64 5.46 -13.81
C GLU A 83 20.55 4.85 -15.20
N GLU A 84 21.59 4.15 -15.64
CA GLU A 84 21.62 3.46 -16.93
C GLU A 84 20.64 2.30 -16.98
N GLN A 85 20.48 1.57 -15.90
CA GLN A 85 19.46 0.53 -15.79
C GLN A 85 18.04 1.12 -15.94
N MET A 86 17.75 2.27 -15.32
CA MET A 86 16.48 2.96 -15.50
C MET A 86 16.30 3.50 -16.92
N GLN A 87 17.35 4.05 -17.54
CA GLN A 87 17.30 4.46 -18.93
C GLN A 87 17.05 3.27 -19.88
N PHE A 88 17.66 2.13 -19.63
CA PHE A 88 17.44 0.92 -20.41
C PHE A 88 15.98 0.46 -20.35
N ILE A 89 15.39 0.41 -19.15
CA ILE A 89 14.00 0.00 -18.95
C ILE A 89 13.01 0.93 -19.66
N THR A 90 13.33 2.23 -19.72
CA THR A 90 12.46 3.24 -20.32
C THR A 90 12.74 3.48 -21.80
N LEU A 91 13.83 2.94 -22.35
CA LEU A 91 14.24 3.14 -23.75
C LEU A 91 13.14 2.87 -24.78
N PRO A 92 12.34 1.80 -24.69
CA PRO A 92 11.25 1.59 -25.64
C PRO A 92 10.24 2.74 -25.67
N LEU A 93 10.03 3.41 -24.53
CA LEU A 93 9.07 4.51 -24.40
C LEU A 93 9.57 5.83 -25.00
N VAL A 94 10.84 5.90 -25.39
CA VAL A 94 11.43 7.05 -26.13
C VAL A 94 10.91 7.10 -27.57
N HIS A 95 10.57 5.96 -28.14
CA HIS A 95 10.07 5.85 -29.50
C HIS A 95 8.67 6.46 -29.67
N LYS A 96 8.35 6.90 -30.88
CA LYS A 96 7.12 7.66 -31.17
C LYS A 96 5.94 6.76 -31.52
N THR A 97 6.19 5.68 -32.23
CA THR A 97 5.15 4.75 -32.69
C THR A 97 5.14 3.47 -31.85
N LYS A 98 4.01 2.78 -31.85
CA LYS A 98 3.88 1.50 -31.15
C LYS A 98 4.76 0.42 -31.78
N GLU A 99 4.91 0.46 -33.09
CA GLU A 99 5.74 -0.46 -33.85
C GLU A 99 7.22 -0.31 -33.46
N GLU A 100 7.74 0.92 -33.46
CA GLU A 100 9.09 1.21 -33.01
C GLU A 100 9.33 0.81 -31.55
N MET A 101 8.36 1.10 -30.67
CA MET A 101 8.40 0.68 -29.27
C MET A 101 8.51 -0.84 -29.17
N GLN A 102 7.69 -1.58 -29.94
CA GLN A 102 7.66 -3.03 -29.93
C GLN A 102 8.98 -3.63 -30.40
N ASP A 103 9.53 -3.11 -31.49
CA ASP A 103 10.83 -3.56 -32.03
C ASP A 103 11.96 -3.27 -31.03
N CYS A 104 11.92 -2.12 -30.36
CA CYS A 104 12.88 -1.79 -29.33
C CYS A 104 12.76 -2.71 -28.11
N ILE A 105 11.53 -3.09 -27.68
CA ILE A 105 11.33 -4.06 -26.60
C ILE A 105 12.04 -5.38 -26.91
N VAL A 106 11.89 -5.88 -28.14
CA VAL A 106 12.55 -7.13 -28.56
C VAL A 106 14.07 -6.98 -28.53
N ARG A 107 14.62 -5.87 -29.02
CA ARG A 107 16.07 -5.61 -28.99
C ARG A 107 16.58 -5.47 -27.55
N CYS A 108 15.87 -4.76 -26.69
CA CYS A 108 16.20 -4.66 -25.26
C CYS A 108 16.19 -6.04 -24.59
N PHE A 109 15.22 -6.89 -24.91
CA PHE A 109 15.20 -8.27 -24.40
C PHE A 109 16.44 -9.06 -24.82
N GLU A 110 16.81 -9.00 -26.09
CA GLU A 110 18.00 -9.71 -26.59
C GLU A 110 19.30 -9.14 -26.01
N MET A 111 19.38 -7.85 -25.73
CA MET A 111 20.50 -7.22 -25.01
C MET A 111 20.56 -7.67 -23.55
N ALA A 112 19.43 -7.64 -22.84
CA ALA A 112 19.37 -8.02 -21.43
C ALA A 112 19.80 -9.48 -21.20
N LYS A 113 19.56 -10.38 -22.14
CA LYS A 113 20.00 -11.78 -22.08
C LYS A 113 21.53 -11.95 -22.02
N LYS A 114 22.27 -10.95 -22.51
CA LYS A 114 23.74 -10.97 -22.57
C LYS A 114 24.41 -10.40 -21.30
N ILE A 115 23.62 -9.94 -20.34
CA ILE A 115 24.15 -9.38 -19.09
C ILE A 115 24.50 -10.51 -18.14
N ASP A 116 25.73 -10.51 -17.65
CA ASP A 116 26.26 -11.59 -16.82
C ASP A 116 25.70 -11.58 -15.37
N SER A 117 25.39 -10.37 -14.83
CA SER A 117 24.81 -10.26 -13.48
C SER A 117 23.35 -10.71 -13.45
N PRO A 118 23.00 -11.79 -12.73
CA PRO A 118 21.62 -12.26 -12.62
C PRO A 118 20.68 -11.23 -12.00
N GLU A 119 21.16 -10.42 -11.06
CA GLU A 119 20.40 -9.42 -10.36
C GLU A 119 20.02 -8.28 -11.30
N ILE A 120 21.00 -7.74 -12.04
CA ILE A 120 20.78 -6.66 -13.02
C ILE A 120 19.88 -7.19 -14.15
N GLN A 121 20.18 -8.37 -14.68
CA GLN A 121 19.38 -9.00 -15.74
C GLN A 121 17.90 -9.13 -15.31
N ARG A 122 17.64 -9.61 -14.09
CA ARG A 122 16.31 -9.72 -13.53
C ARG A 122 15.64 -8.35 -13.40
N PHE A 123 16.34 -7.36 -12.86
CA PHE A 123 15.82 -6.01 -12.71
C PHE A 123 15.41 -5.41 -14.04
N LEU A 124 16.28 -5.49 -15.06
CA LEU A 124 16.00 -4.96 -16.39
C LEU A 124 14.83 -5.67 -17.09
N LEU A 125 14.78 -7.00 -17.02
CA LEU A 125 13.69 -7.76 -17.65
C LEU A 125 12.35 -7.53 -16.96
N SER A 126 12.33 -7.47 -15.64
CA SER A 126 11.12 -7.17 -14.88
C SER A 126 10.64 -5.75 -15.13
N GLY A 127 11.56 -4.79 -15.10
CA GLY A 127 11.29 -3.39 -15.41
C GLY A 127 10.77 -3.22 -16.83
N LEU A 128 11.40 -3.86 -17.82
CA LEU A 128 10.96 -3.81 -19.21
C LEU A 128 9.50 -4.26 -19.34
N ILE A 129 9.11 -5.40 -18.74
CA ILE A 129 7.72 -5.88 -18.76
C ILE A 129 6.77 -4.87 -18.11
N VAL A 130 7.14 -4.35 -16.93
CA VAL A 130 6.27 -3.43 -16.17
C VAL A 130 6.05 -2.11 -16.90
N PHE A 131 7.12 -1.50 -17.41
CA PHE A 131 7.04 -0.21 -18.09
C PHE A 131 6.42 -0.28 -19.47
N THR A 132 6.53 -1.42 -20.14
CA THR A 132 5.97 -1.62 -21.48
C THR A 132 4.64 -2.38 -21.51
N ASP A 133 4.05 -2.72 -20.36
CA ASP A 133 2.82 -3.53 -20.23
C ASP A 133 1.68 -3.10 -21.17
N LYS A 134 1.53 -1.78 -21.38
CA LYS A 134 0.47 -1.22 -22.24
C LYS A 134 0.79 -1.23 -23.75
N VAL A 135 2.03 -1.47 -24.12
CA VAL A 135 2.49 -1.40 -25.52
C VAL A 135 3.04 -2.71 -26.03
N ILE A 136 3.56 -3.56 -25.16
CA ILE A 136 4.15 -4.86 -25.53
C ILE A 136 3.08 -5.78 -26.11
N ARG A 137 3.41 -6.48 -27.18
CA ARG A 137 2.54 -7.54 -27.72
C ARG A 137 2.50 -8.72 -26.76
N ARG A 138 1.32 -9.33 -26.66
CA ARG A 138 1.11 -10.46 -25.76
C ARG A 138 2.10 -11.61 -26.01
N GLU A 139 2.38 -11.90 -27.26
CA GLU A 139 3.30 -12.96 -27.68
C GLU A 139 4.72 -12.72 -27.19
N ASP A 140 5.20 -11.47 -27.32
CA ASP A 140 6.53 -11.09 -26.84
C ASP A 140 6.60 -11.06 -25.31
N SER A 141 5.54 -10.59 -24.65
CA SER A 141 5.44 -10.66 -23.19
C SER A 141 5.51 -12.09 -22.69
N GLU A 142 4.78 -13.02 -23.32
CA GLU A 142 4.80 -14.44 -22.97
C GLU A 142 6.15 -15.10 -23.29
N ARG A 143 6.82 -14.67 -24.37
CA ARG A 143 8.17 -15.14 -24.73
C ARG A 143 9.19 -14.72 -23.67
N ILE A 144 9.14 -13.46 -23.23
CA ILE A 144 10.03 -12.94 -22.18
C ILE A 144 9.77 -13.66 -20.86
N LYS A 145 8.51 -13.82 -20.46
CA LYS A 145 8.14 -14.54 -19.24
C LYS A 145 8.65 -15.98 -19.24
N ARG A 146 8.40 -16.73 -20.32
CA ARG A 146 8.92 -18.11 -20.45
C ARG A 146 10.42 -18.19 -20.37
N TRP A 147 11.12 -17.24 -20.98
CA TRP A 147 12.58 -17.20 -20.90
C TRP A 147 13.06 -16.94 -19.46
N ILE A 148 12.42 -16.01 -18.74
CA ILE A 148 12.70 -15.75 -17.33
C ILE A 148 12.49 -17.02 -16.50
N GLU A 149 11.38 -17.72 -16.68
CA GLU A 149 11.04 -18.95 -15.94
C GLU A 149 12.05 -20.09 -16.18
N MET A 150 12.56 -20.21 -17.38
CA MET A 150 13.51 -21.27 -17.75
C MET A 150 14.96 -21.01 -17.32
N THR A 151 15.27 -19.81 -16.88
CA THR A 151 16.64 -19.42 -16.53
C THR A 151 16.91 -19.45 -15.02
N LYS A 152 18.20 -19.33 -14.67
CA LYS A 152 18.63 -19.13 -13.27
C LYS A 152 17.97 -17.89 -12.66
N VAL A 153 17.71 -16.86 -13.48
CA VAL A 153 17.00 -15.65 -13.12
C VAL A 153 15.55 -15.94 -12.70
N GLY A 154 14.86 -16.83 -13.40
CA GLY A 154 13.48 -17.21 -13.06
C GLY A 154 13.37 -17.93 -11.74
N ARG A 155 14.33 -18.79 -11.40
CA ARG A 155 14.37 -19.44 -10.09
C ARG A 155 14.51 -18.45 -8.95
N LEU A 156 15.38 -17.45 -9.10
CA LEU A 156 15.54 -16.38 -8.11
C LEU A 156 14.25 -15.55 -7.98
N PHE A 157 13.57 -15.32 -9.09
CA PHE A 157 12.30 -14.58 -9.11
C PHE A 157 11.19 -15.35 -8.37
N GLU A 158 11.09 -16.66 -8.59
CA GLU A 158 10.09 -17.50 -7.93
C GLU A 158 10.37 -17.65 -6.43
N GLU A 159 11.65 -17.76 -6.03
CA GLU A 159 12.04 -17.78 -4.61
C GLU A 159 11.67 -16.49 -3.88
N GLU A 160 11.91 -15.31 -4.50
CA GLU A 160 11.53 -14.04 -3.91
C GLU A 160 10.00 -13.87 -3.82
N LYS A 161 9.28 -14.27 -4.87
CA LYS A 161 7.83 -14.26 -4.89
C LYS A 161 7.27 -15.15 -3.78
N GLN A 162 7.81 -16.35 -3.59
CA GLN A 162 7.40 -17.24 -2.52
C GLN A 162 7.69 -16.65 -1.13
N LYS A 163 8.84 -16.01 -0.93
CA LYS A 163 9.16 -15.31 0.31
C LYS A 163 8.18 -14.18 0.58
N ALA A 164 7.91 -13.32 -0.41
CA ALA A 164 6.96 -12.23 -0.28
C ALA A 164 5.53 -12.71 0.04
N VAL A 165 5.08 -13.80 -0.59
CA VAL A 165 3.79 -14.43 -0.29
C VAL A 165 3.75 -14.99 1.12
N GLN A 166 4.80 -15.67 1.57
CA GLN A 166 4.88 -16.19 2.94
C GLN A 166 4.87 -15.08 3.99
N GLU A 167 5.59 -13.99 3.75
CA GLU A 167 5.58 -12.82 4.63
C GLU A 167 4.19 -12.15 4.70
N ALA A 168 3.52 -12.00 3.56
CA ALA A 168 2.16 -11.47 3.50
C ALA A 168 1.17 -12.34 4.29
N ILE A 169 1.23 -13.67 4.12
CA ILE A 169 0.39 -14.63 4.85
C ILE A 169 0.70 -14.57 6.36
N LYS A 170 1.97 -14.48 6.75
CA LYS A 170 2.38 -14.38 8.15
C LYS A 170 1.86 -13.09 8.79
N LYS A 171 1.93 -11.98 8.07
CA LYS A 171 1.40 -10.69 8.52
C LYS A 171 -0.13 -10.75 8.67
N GLU A 172 -0.84 -11.27 7.68
CA GLU A 172 -2.30 -11.41 7.74
C GLU A 172 -2.75 -12.28 8.92
N LYS A 173 -2.08 -13.41 9.15
CA LYS A 173 -2.35 -14.29 10.31
C LYS A 173 -2.12 -13.57 11.64
N ALA A 174 -1.04 -12.78 11.74
CA ALA A 174 -0.74 -12.00 12.94
C ALA A 174 -1.80 -10.92 13.18
N ASP A 175 -2.25 -10.22 12.14
CA ASP A 175 -3.27 -9.19 12.24
C ASP A 175 -4.66 -9.79 12.60
N LYS A 176 -5.02 -10.92 12.02
CA LYS A 176 -6.23 -11.68 12.39
C LYS A 176 -6.19 -12.15 13.85
N LYS A 177 -5.04 -12.65 14.33
CA LYS A 177 -4.88 -13.05 15.74
C LYS A 177 -5.05 -11.87 16.69
N LYS A 178 -4.45 -10.72 16.36
CA LYS A 178 -4.60 -9.49 17.16
C LYS A 178 -6.05 -8.99 17.18
N ALA A 179 -6.73 -9.02 16.02
CA ALA A 179 -8.15 -8.62 15.94
C ALA A 179 -9.04 -9.54 16.79
N LEU A 180 -8.81 -10.85 16.74
CA LEU A 180 -9.56 -11.82 17.56
C LEU A 180 -9.34 -11.62 19.05
N GLN A 181 -8.08 -11.36 19.48
CA GLN A 181 -7.77 -11.07 20.87
C GLN A 181 -8.44 -9.78 21.37
N ARG A 182 -8.48 -8.73 20.54
CA ARG A 182 -9.20 -7.50 20.88
C ARG A 182 -10.69 -7.75 21.02
N ALA A 183 -11.29 -8.43 20.06
CA ALA A 183 -12.73 -8.75 20.10
C ALA A 183 -13.10 -9.61 21.33
N SER A 184 -12.28 -10.57 21.72
CA SER A 184 -12.51 -11.38 22.93
C SER A 184 -12.39 -10.54 24.22
N ALA A 185 -11.40 -9.66 24.31
CA ALA A 185 -11.22 -8.78 25.46
C ALA A 185 -12.37 -7.76 25.58
N ASP A 186 -12.83 -7.21 24.46
CA ASP A 186 -13.97 -6.28 24.44
C ASP A 186 -15.28 -6.98 24.85
N LYS A 187 -15.48 -8.21 24.39
CA LYS A 187 -16.63 -9.04 24.81
C LYS A 187 -16.62 -9.33 26.32
N GLU A 188 -15.46 -9.67 26.86
CA GLU A 188 -15.30 -9.92 28.29
C GLU A 188 -15.59 -8.67 29.14
N ARG A 189 -15.05 -7.52 28.72
CA ARG A 189 -15.33 -6.22 29.35
C ARG A 189 -16.82 -5.88 29.30
N ALA A 190 -17.48 -6.12 28.18
CA ALA A 190 -18.92 -5.88 28.05
C ALA A 190 -19.73 -6.78 28.96
N LEU A 191 -19.36 -8.06 29.12
CA LEU A 191 -20.00 -8.99 30.03
C LEU A 191 -19.81 -8.59 31.49
N GLN A 192 -18.59 -8.17 31.87
CA GLN A 192 -18.31 -7.70 33.24
C GLN A 192 -19.12 -6.43 33.56
N LYS A 193 -19.20 -5.49 32.60
CA LYS A 193 -20.00 -4.27 32.76
C LYS A 193 -21.49 -4.59 32.95
N ALA A 194 -22.05 -5.44 32.10
CA ALA A 194 -23.45 -5.86 32.19
C ALA A 194 -23.75 -6.62 33.49
N ALA A 195 -22.80 -7.43 34.00
CA ALA A 195 -22.96 -8.11 35.28
C ALA A 195 -22.93 -7.13 36.48
N ALA A 196 -22.06 -6.11 36.40
CA ALA A 196 -21.99 -5.06 37.41
C ALA A 196 -23.28 -4.19 37.43
N GLU A 197 -23.78 -3.81 36.26
CA GLU A 197 -25.01 -3.06 36.10
C GLU A 197 -26.21 -3.84 36.68
N ARG A 198 -26.35 -5.12 36.34
CA ARG A 198 -27.42 -5.97 36.92
C ARG A 198 -27.32 -6.08 38.43
N LYS A 199 -26.12 -6.21 38.97
CA LYS A 199 -25.93 -6.27 40.42
C LYS A 199 -26.35 -4.97 41.07
N GLN A 200 -26.07 -3.85 40.47
CA GLN A 200 -26.47 -2.53 40.96
C GLN A 200 -27.99 -2.33 40.90
N GLU A 201 -28.62 -2.68 39.78
CA GLU A 201 -30.08 -2.63 39.61
C GLU A 201 -30.81 -3.46 40.68
N LEU A 202 -30.30 -4.68 40.95
CA LEU A 202 -30.86 -5.57 41.95
C LEU A 202 -30.70 -5.01 43.36
N LEU A 203 -29.61 -4.31 43.66
CA LEU A 203 -29.38 -3.64 44.91
C LEU A 203 -30.32 -2.43 45.07
N ASP A 204 -30.47 -1.63 44.02
CA ASP A 204 -31.36 -0.47 44.02
C ASP A 204 -32.84 -0.89 44.19
N GLU A 205 -33.25 -2.00 43.56
CA GLU A 205 -34.59 -2.60 43.76
C GLU A 205 -34.80 -3.04 45.19
N LYS A 206 -33.84 -3.75 45.82
CA LYS A 206 -33.88 -4.16 47.21
C LYS A 206 -33.99 -2.97 48.15
N ILE A 207 -33.22 -1.91 47.91
CA ILE A 207 -33.29 -0.66 48.69
C ILE A 207 -34.67 -0.02 48.55
N SER A 208 -35.22 0.02 47.34
CA SER A 208 -36.57 0.57 47.10
C SER A 208 -37.65 -0.19 47.85
N ILE A 209 -37.59 -1.53 47.85
CA ILE A 209 -38.52 -2.39 48.59
C ILE A 209 -38.38 -2.15 50.13
N ALA A 210 -37.14 -2.10 50.62
CA ALA A 210 -36.87 -1.84 52.02
C ALA A 210 -37.44 -0.49 52.52
N ARG A 211 -37.29 0.57 51.69
CA ARG A 211 -37.85 1.91 51.97
C ARG A 211 -39.36 1.89 52.01
N LYS A 212 -40.04 1.14 51.15
CA LYS A 212 -41.52 0.97 51.22
C LYS A 212 -41.96 0.29 52.53
N PHE A 213 -41.27 -0.78 52.92
CA PHE A 213 -41.57 -1.48 54.18
C PHE A 213 -41.36 -0.60 55.42
N LEU A 214 -40.33 0.28 55.40
CA LEU A 214 -40.15 1.27 56.48
C LEU A 214 -41.30 2.29 56.55
N MET A 215 -41.78 2.76 55.39
CA MET A 215 -42.91 3.68 55.32
C MET A 215 -44.22 3.02 55.85
N ASP A 216 -44.34 1.71 55.59
CA ASP A 216 -45.49 0.92 56.13
C ASP A 216 -45.34 0.55 57.60
N GLY A 217 -44.29 1.05 58.30
CA GLY A 217 -44.09 0.89 59.72
C GLY A 217 -43.51 -0.47 60.18
N ILE A 218 -42.93 -1.24 59.26
CA ILE A 218 -42.29 -2.53 59.55
C ILE A 218 -40.92 -2.27 60.23
N PRO A 219 -40.64 -2.96 61.39
CA PRO A 219 -39.37 -2.79 62.08
C PRO A 219 -38.15 -3.16 61.20
N VAL A 220 -37.09 -2.37 61.34
CA VAL A 220 -35.83 -2.53 60.55
C VAL A 220 -35.25 -3.94 60.65
N ASP A 221 -35.26 -4.54 61.87
CA ASP A 221 -34.74 -5.91 62.07
C ASP A 221 -35.53 -6.98 61.29
N SER A 222 -36.80 -6.75 61.03
CA SER A 222 -37.64 -7.63 60.23
C SER A 222 -37.34 -7.48 58.74
N ILE A 223 -37.09 -6.26 58.27
CA ILE A 223 -36.72 -5.96 56.88
C ILE A 223 -35.38 -6.59 56.51
N LEU A 224 -34.39 -6.49 57.39
CA LEU A 224 -33.08 -7.08 57.21
C LEU A 224 -33.09 -8.62 57.17
N LYS A 225 -34.03 -9.24 57.89
CA LYS A 225 -34.26 -10.70 57.88
C LYS A 225 -34.94 -11.17 56.58
N CYS A 226 -35.75 -10.31 55.97
CA CYS A 226 -36.54 -10.65 54.77
C CYS A 226 -35.80 -10.36 53.48
N ILE A 227 -34.85 -9.42 53.48
CA ILE A 227 -34.12 -9.00 52.22
C ILE A 227 -32.64 -9.33 52.39
N ASP A 228 -32.26 -10.46 51.83
CA ASP A 228 -30.90 -11.01 51.89
C ASP A 228 -29.86 -10.05 51.26
N GLY A 229 -28.76 -9.76 51.96
CA GLY A 229 -27.67 -8.93 51.47
C GLY A 229 -27.90 -7.41 51.52
N LEU A 230 -28.89 -6.94 52.32
CA LEU A 230 -29.04 -5.53 52.63
C LEU A 230 -28.28 -5.19 53.92
N ASP A 231 -27.47 -4.14 53.90
CA ASP A 231 -26.78 -3.61 55.07
C ASP A 231 -27.55 -2.38 55.63
N LEU A 232 -27.51 -2.21 56.93
CA LEU A 232 -28.10 -1.07 57.62
C LEU A 232 -27.64 0.28 57.10
N SER A 233 -26.37 0.35 56.66
CA SER A 233 -25.78 1.56 56.09
C SER A 233 -26.43 2.02 54.77
N LEU A 234 -27.11 1.11 54.05
CA LEU A 234 -27.78 1.38 52.79
C LEU A 234 -29.22 1.84 52.92
N ILE A 235 -29.81 1.68 54.13
CA ILE A 235 -31.22 2.01 54.43
C ILE A 235 -31.33 3.38 55.09
N HIS A 236 -30.28 3.85 55.79
CA HIS A 236 -30.25 5.18 56.36
C HIS A 236 -30.20 6.29 55.32
N ILE A 237 -31.21 7.13 55.39
CA ILE A 237 -31.27 8.43 54.66
C ILE A 237 -30.62 9.48 55.55
#